data_11a0e4773b756e86f6a344877191f53a
#
_entry.id   11a0e4773b756e86f6a344877191f53a
#
_cell.length_a   1.000
_cell.length_b   1.000
_cell.length_c   1.000
_cell.angle_alpha   90.00
_cell.angle_beta   90.00
_cell.angle_gamma   90.00
#
_symmetry.space_group_name_H-M   'P 1'
#
loop_
_entity.id
_entity.type
_entity.pdbx_description
1 polymer ?
#
loop_
_entity_poly.entity_id
_entity_poly.type
_entity_poly.pdbx_seq_one_letter_code
_entity_poly.pdbx_strand_id
1 'polypeptide(L)'
;MTQRAHLRICPHCVLDDEITAGGRRGFRPYGRIEWLVVPVQVCREHECLIFTLRPENLLYGLEHDFAAKLEFHRKEIPMIARVTARQVPDAYQGYVEGRLRSGPKGNRWLDAFPFNVVGRVCEAVGIVEQYGVTAGPKTLRPGDLSRSAGRGYDIIQGGEVDFTEFLERLIGRFFKTGSDMKGRGLYGHLHTVLATASPEAAYEPFRKIMREVTTNSVPLALGADCFGPITERRIHSVYSASKEFGLQPKRLRNLLVRSGKVEADAAGRSYHRIVLDATEMEAFAKEAKDALSSKETVANLGAERSQLASIVDCGILRSFENSISGGAAPESGGGLTTTMSFRASDVAEIRRRVKCLSTVAPSDHFVRLRSAVKMANCKHGEVVRLILDGKLKNVARIDNGEGLAALRIDPYELREWTRGPDHRCHSLREVELAIPASNAVVHALIEADHLKSVRRRNPWKRQMQMVVEPDELARFISTFVSLGTLAHRHRRTTAGIERRLRKVEILPAFIASGKKFYRVLDIAAFSF
;
A
#
# COMPACT_ATOMS: atom_id res chain seq x y z
N MET A 1 -38.65 28.84 1.47
CA MET A 1 -38.28 29.21 2.85
C MET A 1 -39.40 29.98 3.60
N THR A 2 -40.29 30.56 2.95
CA THR A 2 -41.44 31.21 3.60
C THR A 2 -42.72 30.41 3.41
N GLN A 3 -43.51 30.24 4.48
CA GLN A 3 -44.80 29.58 4.44
C GLN A 3 -45.92 30.60 4.66
N ARG A 4 -46.71 30.87 3.65
CA ARG A 4 -47.80 31.85 3.69
C ARG A 4 -49.19 31.21 3.66
N ALA A 5 -49.29 30.00 3.16
CA ALA A 5 -50.57 29.32 3.01
C ALA A 5 -51.26 28.97 4.37
N HIS A 6 -50.47 28.74 5.41
CA HIS A 6 -50.98 28.39 6.74
C HIS A 6 -50.50 29.39 7.78
N LEU A 7 -51.37 29.64 8.78
CA LEU A 7 -51.01 30.48 9.90
C LEU A 7 -50.04 29.75 10.83
N ARG A 8 -48.88 30.34 11.07
CA ARG A 8 -47.90 29.88 12.06
C ARG A 8 -47.86 30.86 13.21
N ILE A 9 -48.02 30.39 14.43
CA ILE A 9 -48.08 31.19 15.65
C ILE A 9 -47.34 30.52 16.80
N CYS A 10 -46.83 31.33 17.72
CA CYS A 10 -46.61 30.90 19.10
C CYS A 10 -47.91 31.14 19.86
N PRO A 11 -48.57 30.11 20.41
CA PRO A 11 -49.86 30.29 21.09
C PRO A 11 -49.75 31.16 22.34
N HIS A 12 -48.60 31.10 23.04
CA HIS A 12 -48.36 31.96 24.21
C HIS A 12 -48.17 33.43 23.83
N CYS A 13 -47.40 33.75 22.76
CA CYS A 13 -47.29 35.11 22.26
C CYS A 13 -48.69 35.74 21.92
N VAL A 14 -49.56 34.93 21.29
CA VAL A 14 -50.91 35.40 20.94
C VAL A 14 -51.72 35.70 22.19
N LEU A 15 -51.62 34.89 23.23
CA LEU A 15 -52.31 35.12 24.50
C LEU A 15 -51.74 36.33 25.23
N ASP A 16 -50.44 36.53 25.25
CA ASP A 16 -49.80 37.69 25.88
C ASP A 16 -50.16 39.01 25.16
N ASP A 17 -50.14 38.97 23.80
CA ASP A 17 -50.55 40.13 23.01
C ASP A 17 -52.02 40.57 23.32
N GLU A 18 -52.95 39.64 23.59
CA GLU A 18 -54.31 39.97 23.97
C GLU A 18 -54.38 40.74 25.32
N ILE A 19 -53.39 40.54 26.19
CA ILE A 19 -53.32 41.19 27.51
C ILE A 19 -52.51 42.47 27.40
N THR A 20 -51.33 42.46 26.77
CA THR A 20 -50.30 43.50 26.87
C THR A 20 -50.27 44.45 25.68
N ALA A 21 -50.69 44.04 24.47
CA ALA A 21 -50.66 44.89 23.30
C ALA A 21 -51.74 45.97 23.27
N GLY A 22 -51.41 47.13 22.66
CA GLY A 22 -52.31 48.19 22.43
C GLY A 22 -53.40 47.86 21.40
N GLY A 23 -54.51 48.65 21.40
CA GLY A 23 -55.55 48.49 20.41
C GLY A 23 -56.84 47.81 20.92
N ARG A 24 -57.79 47.60 20.03
CA ARG A 24 -59.05 46.95 20.34
C ARG A 24 -58.88 45.50 20.72
N ARG A 25 -59.46 45.05 21.79
CA ARG A 25 -59.47 43.65 22.23
C ARG A 25 -59.95 42.74 21.10
N GLY A 26 -59.28 41.64 20.90
CA GLY A 26 -59.53 40.71 19.79
C GLY A 26 -58.68 40.98 18.52
N PHE A 27 -58.08 42.18 18.40
CA PHE A 27 -57.24 42.58 17.27
C PHE A 27 -55.84 42.98 17.72
N ARG A 28 -55.48 42.70 18.96
CA ARG A 28 -54.15 43.02 19.53
C ARG A 28 -53.05 42.10 19.06
N PRO A 29 -53.27 40.79 18.90
CA PRO A 29 -52.22 39.91 18.40
C PRO A 29 -51.80 40.29 16.98
N TYR A 30 -50.48 40.20 16.72
CA TYR A 30 -49.91 40.50 15.42
C TYR A 30 -49.01 39.40 14.94
N GLY A 31 -48.83 39.25 13.61
CA GLY A 31 -47.95 38.30 12.99
C GLY A 31 -46.50 38.74 13.08
N ARG A 32 -45.66 37.89 13.61
CA ARG A 32 -44.22 38.12 13.66
C ARG A 32 -43.57 37.60 12.40
N ILE A 33 -42.54 38.30 11.87
CA ILE A 33 -41.81 37.94 10.64
C ILE A 33 -41.12 36.57 10.78
N GLU A 34 -40.64 36.26 11.96
CA GLU A 34 -39.99 34.98 12.28
C GLU A 34 -40.96 33.80 12.05
N TRP A 35 -42.23 33.96 12.30
CA TRP A 35 -43.23 32.91 12.09
C TRP A 35 -43.46 32.56 10.62
N LEU A 36 -43.11 33.45 9.70
CA LEU A 36 -43.22 33.22 8.26
C LEU A 36 -42.05 32.37 7.74
N VAL A 37 -41.01 32.24 8.50
CA VAL A 37 -39.77 31.57 8.05
C VAL A 37 -39.74 30.13 8.55
N VAL A 38 -39.74 29.18 7.61
CA VAL A 38 -39.86 27.75 7.90
C VAL A 38 -38.80 27.23 8.88
N PRO A 39 -37.53 27.61 8.82
CA PRO A 39 -36.51 27.18 9.78
C PRO A 39 -36.77 27.62 11.24
N VAL A 40 -37.57 28.65 11.46
CA VAL A 40 -37.94 29.09 12.82
C VAL A 40 -39.06 28.19 13.32
N GLN A 41 -38.74 27.20 14.12
CA GLN A 41 -39.69 26.21 14.63
C GLN A 41 -40.05 26.42 16.09
N VAL A 42 -39.27 27.20 16.82
CA VAL A 42 -39.41 27.42 18.25
C VAL A 42 -39.54 28.91 18.53
N CYS A 43 -40.49 29.30 19.38
CA CYS A 43 -40.57 30.65 19.89
C CYS A 43 -39.47 30.90 20.90
N ARG A 44 -38.64 31.92 20.67
CA ARG A 44 -37.52 32.24 21.56
C ARG A 44 -37.96 32.81 22.92
N GLU A 45 -39.08 33.50 22.95
CA GLU A 45 -39.61 34.10 24.17
C GLU A 45 -40.23 33.07 25.11
N HIS A 46 -40.92 32.08 24.54
CA HIS A 46 -41.68 31.08 25.31
C HIS A 46 -41.05 29.69 25.29
N GLU A 47 -39.92 29.52 24.57
CA GLU A 47 -39.24 28.22 24.41
C GLU A 47 -40.23 27.10 24.08
N CYS A 48 -41.12 27.33 23.13
CA CYS A 48 -42.15 26.37 22.73
C CYS A 48 -42.28 26.30 21.20
N LEU A 49 -42.79 25.18 20.70
CA LEU A 49 -42.99 24.98 19.25
C LEU A 49 -43.95 26.02 18.68
N ILE A 50 -43.60 26.57 17.51
CA ILE A 50 -44.47 27.37 16.67
C ILE A 50 -45.48 26.46 16.00
N PHE A 51 -46.74 26.70 16.24
CA PHE A 51 -47.83 25.88 15.75
C PHE A 51 -48.26 26.31 14.35
N THR A 52 -48.54 25.36 13.47
CA THR A 52 -49.10 25.62 12.14
C THR A 52 -50.58 25.29 12.15
N LEU A 53 -51.38 26.29 12.05
CA LEU A 53 -52.84 26.18 11.98
C LEU A 53 -53.26 26.05 10.52
N ARG A 54 -54.12 25.07 10.23
CA ARG A 54 -54.64 24.79 8.88
C ARG A 54 -56.12 25.10 8.84
N PRO A 55 -56.53 26.22 8.26
CA PRO A 55 -57.96 26.53 8.12
C PRO A 55 -58.58 25.59 7.09
N GLU A 56 -59.74 25.03 7.42
CA GLU A 56 -60.46 24.14 6.52
C GLU A 56 -61.23 24.89 5.42
N ASN A 57 -61.76 26.09 5.68
CA ASN A 57 -62.48 26.89 4.68
C ASN A 57 -62.27 28.39 4.93
N LEU A 58 -61.26 29.00 4.34
CA LEU A 58 -61.16 30.47 4.30
C LEU A 58 -61.94 31.05 3.10
N LEU A 59 -62.67 32.14 3.36
CA LEU A 59 -63.28 32.92 2.29
C LEU A 59 -62.16 33.44 1.34
N TYR A 60 -62.42 33.40 0.05
CA TYR A 60 -61.55 33.93 -0.97
C TYR A 60 -61.12 35.37 -0.65
N GLY A 61 -59.80 35.63 -0.70
CA GLY A 61 -59.23 36.94 -0.38
C GLY A 61 -58.73 37.13 1.05
N LEU A 62 -59.04 36.22 1.97
CA LEU A 62 -58.55 36.30 3.37
C LEU A 62 -57.33 35.42 3.64
N GLU A 63 -56.75 34.79 2.62
CA GLU A 63 -55.62 33.87 2.76
C GLU A 63 -54.36 34.54 3.31
N HIS A 64 -54.25 35.86 3.21
CA HIS A 64 -53.12 36.64 3.71
C HIS A 64 -53.43 37.47 4.94
N ASP A 65 -54.72 37.51 5.39
CA ASP A 65 -55.16 38.26 6.58
C ASP A 65 -54.84 37.45 7.85
N PHE A 66 -53.87 37.96 8.63
CA PHE A 66 -53.48 37.35 9.90
C PHE A 66 -54.64 37.35 10.91
N ALA A 67 -55.34 38.45 11.06
CA ALA A 67 -56.42 38.58 12.04
C ALA A 67 -57.59 37.65 11.71
N ALA A 68 -57.98 37.56 10.43
CA ALA A 68 -59.03 36.64 9.98
C ALA A 68 -58.68 35.17 10.23
N LYS A 69 -57.47 34.80 9.94
CA LYS A 69 -56.97 33.43 10.23
C LYS A 69 -56.92 33.13 11.72
N LEU A 70 -56.50 34.11 12.52
CA LEU A 70 -56.39 33.94 13.96
C LEU A 70 -57.81 33.83 14.61
N GLU A 71 -58.75 34.61 14.14
CA GLU A 71 -60.17 34.58 14.64
C GLU A 71 -60.77 33.18 14.42
N PHE A 72 -60.51 32.57 13.29
CA PHE A 72 -60.97 31.20 13.00
C PHE A 72 -60.53 30.19 14.05
N HIS A 73 -59.29 30.30 14.56
CA HIS A 73 -58.72 29.41 15.55
C HIS A 73 -58.72 29.90 16.99
N ARG A 74 -59.33 31.07 17.26
CA ARG A 74 -59.26 31.74 18.55
C ARG A 74 -59.62 30.85 19.74
N LYS A 75 -60.63 29.98 19.59
CA LYS A 75 -61.11 29.08 20.66
C LYS A 75 -60.08 27.93 20.96
N GLU A 76 -59.29 27.60 20.00
CA GLU A 76 -58.30 26.46 20.10
C GLU A 76 -56.96 26.89 20.73
N ILE A 77 -56.62 28.20 20.58
CA ILE A 77 -55.29 28.72 20.98
C ILE A 77 -54.99 28.48 22.46
N PRO A 78 -55.92 28.72 23.44
CA PRO A 78 -55.60 28.43 24.84
C PRO A 78 -55.32 26.95 25.14
N MET A 79 -55.98 26.04 24.43
CA MET A 79 -55.79 24.63 24.57
C MET A 79 -54.44 24.21 23.95
N ILE A 80 -54.12 24.73 22.76
CA ILE A 80 -52.84 24.52 22.10
C ILE A 80 -51.70 25.00 23.00
N ALA A 81 -51.81 26.17 23.62
CA ALA A 81 -50.79 26.69 24.55
C ALA A 81 -50.51 25.74 25.71
N ARG A 82 -51.57 25.11 26.28
CA ARG A 82 -51.41 24.17 27.42
C ARG A 82 -50.67 22.87 27.06
N VAL A 83 -50.79 22.39 25.80
CA VAL A 83 -50.22 21.12 25.36
C VAL A 83 -48.92 21.29 24.58
N THR A 84 -48.52 22.53 24.28
CA THR A 84 -47.30 22.80 23.50
C THR A 84 -46.06 22.49 24.33
N ALA A 85 -45.22 21.58 23.80
CA ALA A 85 -43.99 21.15 24.45
C ALA A 85 -42.93 22.27 24.48
N ARG A 86 -42.19 22.34 25.59
CA ARG A 86 -41.01 23.20 25.69
C ARG A 86 -39.87 22.66 24.80
N GLN A 87 -39.26 23.59 24.07
CA GLN A 87 -38.10 23.28 23.21
C GLN A 87 -37.22 24.52 23.07
N VAL A 88 -35.90 24.31 23.14
CA VAL A 88 -34.92 25.38 22.93
C VAL A 88 -34.58 25.49 21.44
N PRO A 89 -34.47 26.74 20.90
CA PRO A 89 -34.01 26.96 19.54
C PRO A 89 -32.61 26.38 19.30
N ASP A 90 -32.40 25.74 18.14
CA ASP A 90 -31.08 25.29 17.74
C ASP A 90 -30.21 26.45 17.22
N ALA A 91 -28.89 26.15 16.97
CA ALA A 91 -27.94 27.13 16.49
C ALA A 91 -28.31 27.70 15.11
N TYR A 92 -28.91 26.89 14.24
CA TYR A 92 -29.36 27.32 12.93
C TYR A 92 -30.53 28.31 13.02
N GLN A 93 -31.51 28.02 13.85
CA GLN A 93 -32.58 28.97 14.09
C GLN A 93 -32.05 30.28 14.65
N GLY A 94 -31.12 30.25 15.60
CA GLY A 94 -30.47 31.45 16.14
C GLY A 94 -29.76 32.27 15.05
N TYR A 95 -29.10 31.61 14.11
CA TYR A 95 -28.47 32.25 12.94
C TYR A 95 -29.52 32.90 12.03
N VAL A 96 -30.60 32.18 11.71
CA VAL A 96 -31.70 32.66 10.88
C VAL A 96 -32.36 33.90 11.48
N GLU A 97 -32.72 33.86 12.77
CA GLU A 97 -33.33 35.00 13.49
C GLU A 97 -32.37 36.21 13.55
N GLY A 98 -31.09 35.97 13.79
CA GLY A 98 -30.08 37.04 13.76
C GLY A 98 -30.01 37.74 12.41
N ARG A 99 -30.08 36.99 11.31
CA ARG A 99 -30.09 37.54 9.96
C ARG A 99 -31.40 38.31 9.64
N LEU A 100 -32.54 37.85 10.15
CA LEU A 100 -33.82 38.54 9.97
C LEU A 100 -33.86 39.88 10.69
N ARG A 101 -33.28 39.95 11.90
CA ARG A 101 -33.30 41.17 12.73
C ARG A 101 -32.24 42.20 12.35
N SER A 102 -31.05 41.76 12.03
CA SER A 102 -29.89 42.64 11.90
C SER A 102 -29.21 42.56 10.53
N GLY A 103 -29.71 41.76 9.61
CA GLY A 103 -29.04 41.46 8.35
C GLY A 103 -27.76 40.60 8.54
N PRO A 104 -26.98 40.41 7.47
CA PRO A 104 -25.70 39.73 7.55
C PRO A 104 -24.68 40.58 8.31
N LYS A 105 -23.99 39.98 9.28
CA LYS A 105 -22.97 40.66 10.10
C LYS A 105 -21.59 40.65 9.47
N GLY A 106 -21.36 39.88 8.38
CA GLY A 106 -20.11 39.79 7.64
C GLY A 106 -18.97 39.06 8.34
N ASN A 107 -19.21 38.50 9.52
CA ASN A 107 -18.21 37.80 10.32
C ASN A 107 -18.22 36.27 10.16
N ARG A 108 -19.10 35.74 9.33
CA ARG A 108 -19.21 34.31 9.02
C ARG A 108 -19.19 34.12 7.51
N TRP A 109 -18.62 33.05 7.05
CA TRP A 109 -18.60 32.70 5.63
C TRP A 109 -20.00 32.67 5.01
N LEU A 110 -20.98 32.09 5.71
CA LEU A 110 -22.37 32.02 5.26
C LEU A 110 -23.03 33.38 5.12
N ASP A 111 -22.53 34.42 5.76
CA ASP A 111 -23.09 35.78 5.67
C ASP A 111 -22.82 36.43 4.30
N ALA A 112 -21.84 35.93 3.55
CA ALA A 112 -21.54 36.38 2.19
C ALA A 112 -22.63 35.99 1.17
N PHE A 113 -23.52 35.05 1.53
CA PHE A 113 -24.52 34.50 0.60
C PHE A 113 -25.91 35.00 0.88
N PRO A 114 -26.78 35.07 -0.15
CA PRO A 114 -28.20 35.34 0.04
C PRO A 114 -28.87 34.35 1.01
N PHE A 115 -29.80 34.79 1.77
CA PHE A 115 -30.45 34.01 2.82
C PHE A 115 -31.09 32.69 2.30
N ASN A 116 -31.77 32.76 1.14
CA ASN A 116 -32.34 31.60 0.48
C ASN A 116 -31.30 30.56 0.04
N VAL A 117 -30.13 31.02 -0.39
CA VAL A 117 -29.01 30.16 -0.79
C VAL A 117 -28.50 29.37 0.41
N VAL A 118 -28.20 30.07 1.50
CA VAL A 118 -27.75 29.43 2.76
C VAL A 118 -28.75 28.37 3.21
N GLY A 119 -30.03 28.70 3.25
CA GLY A 119 -31.05 27.75 3.68
C GLY A 119 -31.14 26.49 2.82
N ARG A 120 -31.07 26.64 1.50
CA ARG A 120 -31.12 25.50 0.57
C ARG A 120 -29.85 24.63 0.63
N VAL A 121 -28.68 25.26 0.80
CA VAL A 121 -27.43 24.52 0.93
C VAL A 121 -27.39 23.77 2.28
N CYS A 122 -27.71 24.43 3.40
CA CYS A 122 -27.78 23.76 4.70
C CYS A 122 -28.76 22.58 4.68
N GLU A 123 -29.98 22.76 4.12
CA GLU A 123 -30.94 21.66 3.98
C GLU A 123 -30.37 20.50 3.17
N ALA A 124 -29.73 20.77 2.03
CA ALA A 124 -29.18 19.75 1.16
C ALA A 124 -28.00 19.00 1.80
N VAL A 125 -27.09 19.71 2.47
CA VAL A 125 -25.99 19.13 3.24
C VAL A 125 -26.50 18.19 4.32
N GLY A 126 -27.48 18.67 5.11
CA GLY A 126 -28.05 17.88 6.19
C GLY A 126 -28.85 16.66 5.73
N ILE A 127 -29.59 16.77 4.61
CA ILE A 127 -30.25 15.59 3.99
C ILE A 127 -29.24 14.54 3.62
N VAL A 128 -28.18 14.92 2.93
CA VAL A 128 -27.14 13.98 2.48
C VAL A 128 -26.41 13.36 3.67
N GLU A 129 -26.11 14.14 4.70
CA GLU A 129 -25.42 13.62 5.89
C GLU A 129 -26.27 12.62 6.68
N GLN A 130 -27.57 12.93 6.90
CA GLN A 130 -28.44 12.12 7.74
C GLN A 130 -29.07 10.92 7.01
N TYR A 131 -29.42 11.09 5.73
CA TYR A 131 -30.22 10.11 4.98
C TYR A 131 -29.48 9.54 3.76
N GLY A 132 -28.24 10.00 3.49
CA GLY A 132 -27.42 9.52 2.40
C GLY A 132 -27.73 10.16 1.04
N VAL A 133 -26.91 9.80 0.05
CA VAL A 133 -26.94 10.41 -1.31
C VAL A 133 -28.18 10.06 -2.14
N THR A 134 -28.93 9.04 -1.77
CA THR A 134 -30.17 8.64 -2.47
C THR A 134 -31.39 9.39 -2.00
N ALA A 135 -31.33 10.01 -0.82
CA ALA A 135 -32.45 10.74 -0.23
C ALA A 135 -32.68 12.12 -0.88
N GLY A 136 -33.89 12.59 -0.80
CA GLY A 136 -34.28 13.92 -1.27
C GLY A 136 -35.51 14.45 -0.53
N PRO A 137 -35.84 15.74 -0.67
CA PRO A 137 -36.91 16.38 0.09
C PRO A 137 -38.28 15.71 -0.04
N LYS A 138 -38.58 15.12 -1.19
CA LYS A 138 -39.87 14.45 -1.47
C LYS A 138 -40.09 13.18 -0.63
N THR A 139 -39.04 12.60 -0.11
CA THR A 139 -39.07 11.34 0.68
C THR A 139 -39.11 11.63 2.19
N LEU A 140 -39.00 12.89 2.60
CA LEU A 140 -38.87 13.31 4.00
C LEU A 140 -40.10 14.08 4.48
N ARG A 141 -40.37 14.00 5.77
CA ARG A 141 -41.43 14.79 6.41
C ARG A 141 -40.96 16.22 6.62
N PRO A 142 -41.87 17.21 6.69
CA PRO A 142 -41.49 18.62 6.92
C PRO A 142 -40.60 18.86 8.14
N GLY A 143 -40.86 18.17 9.25
CA GLY A 143 -40.00 18.26 10.45
C GLY A 143 -38.59 17.67 10.27
N ASP A 144 -38.44 16.66 9.39
CA ASP A 144 -37.15 16.10 9.07
C ASP A 144 -36.32 17.05 8.21
N LEU A 145 -36.97 17.80 7.29
CA LEU A 145 -36.30 18.84 6.49
C LEU A 145 -35.75 19.97 7.37
N SER A 146 -36.50 20.41 8.35
CA SER A 146 -36.06 21.47 9.28
C SER A 146 -34.84 20.98 10.11
N ARG A 147 -34.90 19.76 10.64
CA ARG A 147 -33.79 19.16 11.37
C ARG A 147 -32.54 18.95 10.46
N SER A 148 -32.79 18.59 9.20
CA SER A 148 -31.69 18.48 8.23
C SER A 148 -31.01 19.82 8.00
N ALA A 149 -31.76 20.90 7.87
CA ALA A 149 -31.20 22.25 7.71
C ALA A 149 -30.33 22.64 8.92
N GLY A 150 -30.79 22.36 10.14
CA GLY A 150 -30.00 22.56 11.37
C GLY A 150 -28.72 21.75 11.36
N ARG A 151 -28.82 20.46 11.04
CA ARG A 151 -27.61 19.58 10.93
C ARG A 151 -26.64 20.05 9.85
N GLY A 152 -27.15 20.47 8.69
CA GLY A 152 -26.29 21.01 7.62
C GLY A 152 -25.58 22.28 8.03
N TYR A 153 -26.28 23.17 8.75
CA TYR A 153 -25.69 24.38 9.32
C TYR A 153 -24.54 24.03 10.28
N ASP A 154 -24.75 23.09 11.21
CA ASP A 154 -23.71 22.63 12.15
C ASP A 154 -22.43 22.15 11.43
N ILE A 155 -22.63 21.54 10.26
CA ILE A 155 -21.50 21.01 9.45
C ILE A 155 -20.71 22.12 8.76
N ILE A 156 -21.39 23.16 8.24
CA ILE A 156 -20.73 24.13 7.35
C ILE A 156 -20.61 25.53 7.95
N GLN A 157 -21.01 25.74 9.20
CA GLN A 157 -20.98 27.07 9.84
C GLN A 157 -19.57 27.64 10.03
N GLY A 158 -18.54 26.79 10.16
CA GLY A 158 -17.16 27.20 10.31
C GLY A 158 -16.54 27.71 9.01
N GLY A 159 -17.16 27.44 7.85
CA GLY A 159 -16.75 28.07 6.61
C GLY A 159 -16.46 27.12 5.46
N GLU A 160 -15.63 27.61 4.54
CA GLU A 160 -15.23 26.89 3.32
C GLU A 160 -14.49 25.59 3.63
N VAL A 161 -13.68 25.58 4.68
CA VAL A 161 -12.92 24.38 5.10
C VAL A 161 -13.88 23.27 5.52
N ASP A 162 -14.85 23.58 6.36
CA ASP A 162 -15.82 22.58 6.82
C ASP A 162 -16.66 22.02 5.66
N PHE A 163 -17.02 22.87 4.70
CA PHE A 163 -17.74 22.44 3.50
C PHE A 163 -16.87 21.53 2.62
N THR A 164 -15.60 21.86 2.47
CA THR A 164 -14.61 21.04 1.76
C THR A 164 -14.46 19.66 2.40
N GLU A 165 -14.23 19.62 3.71
CA GLU A 165 -14.12 18.35 4.46
C GLU A 165 -15.39 17.49 4.37
N PHE A 166 -16.56 18.13 4.35
CA PHE A 166 -17.83 17.42 4.13
C PHE A 166 -17.86 16.73 2.76
N LEU A 167 -17.46 17.43 1.70
CA LEU A 167 -17.41 16.87 0.34
C LEU A 167 -16.38 15.74 0.24
N GLU A 168 -15.21 15.88 0.83
CA GLU A 168 -14.16 14.84 0.87
C GLU A 168 -14.65 13.58 1.60
N ARG A 169 -15.37 13.74 2.71
CA ARG A 169 -15.99 12.60 3.41
C ARG A 169 -17.00 11.86 2.54
N LEU A 170 -17.79 12.56 1.74
CA LEU A 170 -18.74 11.94 0.82
C LEU A 170 -18.02 11.14 -0.27
N ILE A 171 -16.95 11.69 -0.84
CA ILE A 171 -16.10 10.98 -1.80
C ILE A 171 -15.47 9.73 -1.16
N GLY A 172 -14.94 9.85 0.05
CA GLY A 172 -14.39 8.73 0.79
C GLY A 172 -15.41 7.60 1.06
N ARG A 173 -16.65 7.96 1.41
CA ARG A 173 -17.76 6.99 1.55
C ARG A 173 -18.08 6.33 0.20
N PHE A 174 -18.11 7.11 -0.86
CA PHE A 174 -18.38 6.61 -2.21
C PHE A 174 -17.35 5.56 -2.64
N PHE A 175 -16.05 5.81 -2.47
CA PHE A 175 -15.02 4.84 -2.84
C PHE A 175 -15.13 3.51 -2.08
N LYS A 176 -15.72 3.51 -0.90
CA LYS A 176 -15.99 2.30 -0.11
C LYS A 176 -17.25 1.55 -0.58
N THR A 177 -18.33 2.26 -0.86
CA THR A 177 -19.67 1.66 -0.99
C THR A 177 -20.45 2.05 -2.24
N GLY A 178 -20.14 3.18 -2.88
CA GLY A 178 -20.91 3.72 -4.01
C GLY A 178 -20.77 2.92 -5.31
N SER A 179 -21.75 3.02 -6.19
CA SER A 179 -21.81 2.34 -7.48
C SER A 179 -21.71 3.27 -8.69
N ASP A 180 -22.12 4.53 -8.57
CA ASP A 180 -22.18 5.51 -9.66
C ASP A 180 -21.25 6.70 -9.37
N MET A 181 -20.33 7.00 -10.33
CA MET A 181 -19.37 8.11 -10.22
C MET A 181 -19.91 9.44 -10.74
N LYS A 182 -21.19 9.54 -11.09
CA LYS A 182 -21.80 10.80 -11.49
C LYS A 182 -22.06 11.69 -10.28
N GLY A 183 -22.14 13.02 -10.49
CA GLY A 183 -22.27 13.99 -9.42
C GLY A 183 -23.38 13.72 -8.41
N ARG A 184 -24.55 13.24 -8.87
CA ARG A 184 -25.63 12.84 -7.96
C ARG A 184 -25.30 11.60 -7.14
N GLY A 185 -24.56 10.65 -7.69
CA GLY A 185 -24.09 9.46 -6.96
C GLY A 185 -23.06 9.80 -5.88
N LEU A 186 -22.27 10.85 -6.10
CA LEU A 186 -21.28 11.36 -5.13
C LEU A 186 -21.92 12.23 -4.04
N TYR A 187 -22.74 13.20 -4.44
CA TYR A 187 -23.18 14.32 -3.59
C TYR A 187 -24.69 14.38 -3.36
N GLY A 188 -25.43 13.43 -3.92
CA GLY A 188 -26.87 13.30 -3.68
C GLY A 188 -27.67 14.54 -4.01
N HIS A 189 -28.56 14.93 -3.07
CA HIS A 189 -29.43 16.10 -3.21
C HIS A 189 -28.66 17.42 -3.29
N LEU A 190 -27.48 17.53 -2.68
CA LEU A 190 -26.64 18.72 -2.78
C LEU A 190 -26.24 19.02 -4.23
N HIS A 191 -25.82 18.00 -4.98
CA HIS A 191 -25.54 18.16 -6.42
C HIS A 191 -26.80 18.62 -7.18
N THR A 192 -27.96 18.05 -6.86
CA THR A 192 -29.23 18.46 -7.51
C THR A 192 -29.54 19.92 -7.25
N VAL A 193 -29.37 20.40 -6.02
CA VAL A 193 -29.61 21.82 -5.68
C VAL A 193 -28.68 22.74 -6.46
N LEU A 194 -27.38 22.44 -6.50
CA LEU A 194 -26.41 23.26 -7.20
C LEU A 194 -26.60 23.22 -8.73
N ALA A 195 -27.04 22.09 -9.29
CA ALA A 195 -27.28 21.93 -10.72
C ALA A 195 -28.56 22.63 -11.18
N THR A 196 -29.66 22.52 -10.40
CA THR A 196 -30.95 23.14 -10.74
C THR A 196 -30.97 24.66 -10.55
N ALA A 197 -30.11 25.19 -9.66
CA ALA A 197 -29.89 26.61 -9.45
C ALA A 197 -28.94 27.25 -10.49
N SER A 198 -28.75 26.62 -11.63
CA SER A 198 -27.71 26.95 -12.60
C SER A 198 -27.57 28.42 -13.01
N PRO A 199 -28.64 29.23 -13.16
CA PRO A 199 -28.46 30.62 -13.54
C PRO A 199 -28.10 31.56 -12.36
N GLU A 200 -28.21 31.08 -11.12
CA GLU A 200 -27.96 31.95 -9.95
C GLU A 200 -26.47 32.00 -9.61
N ALA A 201 -25.82 33.15 -9.84
CA ALA A 201 -24.41 33.39 -9.53
C ALA A 201 -24.07 33.19 -8.04
N ALA A 202 -25.07 33.37 -7.16
CA ALA A 202 -24.88 33.21 -5.72
C ALA A 202 -24.52 31.79 -5.28
N TYR A 203 -24.72 30.75 -6.11
CA TYR A 203 -24.30 29.39 -5.85
C TYR A 203 -22.91 29.08 -6.41
N GLU A 204 -22.29 29.97 -7.19
CA GLU A 204 -21.01 29.71 -7.86
C GLU A 204 -19.86 29.41 -6.89
N PRO A 205 -19.73 30.04 -5.72
CA PRO A 205 -18.70 29.68 -4.76
C PRO A 205 -18.79 28.20 -4.31
N PHE A 206 -20.01 27.71 -4.04
CA PHE A 206 -20.22 26.30 -3.67
C PHE A 206 -19.90 25.34 -4.84
N ARG A 207 -20.25 25.72 -6.07
CA ARG A 207 -19.91 24.93 -7.27
C ARG A 207 -18.41 24.88 -7.51
N LYS A 208 -17.72 26.02 -7.32
CA LYS A 208 -16.27 26.11 -7.45
C LYS A 208 -15.56 25.16 -6.49
N ILE A 209 -15.93 25.19 -5.22
CA ILE A 209 -15.37 24.29 -4.19
C ILE A 209 -15.66 22.82 -4.56
N MET A 210 -16.91 22.51 -4.91
CA MET A 210 -17.27 21.15 -5.30
C MET A 210 -16.50 20.68 -6.55
N ARG A 211 -16.34 21.54 -7.55
CA ARG A 211 -15.53 21.25 -8.74
C ARG A 211 -14.09 20.96 -8.37
N GLU A 212 -13.49 21.78 -7.53
CA GLU A 212 -12.11 21.65 -7.09
C GLU A 212 -11.87 20.35 -6.32
N VAL A 213 -12.68 20.08 -5.31
CA VAL A 213 -12.63 18.84 -4.52
C VAL A 213 -12.83 17.61 -5.41
N THR A 214 -13.79 17.68 -6.34
CA THR A 214 -14.05 16.55 -7.27
C THR A 214 -12.88 16.31 -8.21
N THR A 215 -12.30 17.36 -8.76
CA THR A 215 -11.15 17.27 -9.69
C THR A 215 -9.91 16.71 -9.01
N ASN A 216 -9.71 17.03 -7.73
CA ASN A 216 -8.59 16.55 -6.92
C ASN A 216 -8.76 15.11 -6.41
N SER A 217 -9.97 14.54 -6.47
CA SER A 217 -10.24 13.26 -5.81
C SER A 217 -10.86 12.20 -6.72
N VAL A 218 -11.44 12.59 -7.86
CA VAL A 218 -12.22 11.69 -8.73
C VAL A 218 -11.61 11.67 -10.14
N PRO A 219 -11.46 10.49 -10.77
CA PRO A 219 -10.87 10.38 -12.10
C PRO A 219 -11.83 10.87 -13.19
N LEU A 220 -11.90 12.18 -13.39
CA LEU A 220 -12.71 12.81 -14.42
C LEU A 220 -12.00 12.83 -15.77
N ALA A 221 -12.78 12.69 -16.84
CA ALA A 221 -12.26 12.86 -18.20
C ALA A 221 -12.06 14.34 -18.54
N LEU A 222 -11.11 14.66 -19.42
CA LEU A 222 -10.99 15.99 -20.01
C LEU A 222 -12.28 16.33 -20.75
N GLY A 223 -12.79 17.55 -20.58
CA GLY A 223 -14.04 18.01 -21.15
C GLY A 223 -15.31 17.51 -20.43
N ALA A 224 -15.19 16.67 -19.39
CA ALA A 224 -16.34 16.32 -18.56
C ALA A 224 -16.88 17.56 -17.86
N ASP A 225 -18.21 17.62 -17.71
CA ASP A 225 -18.86 18.72 -17.00
C ASP A 225 -18.96 18.42 -15.50
N CYS A 226 -18.36 19.31 -14.69
CA CYS A 226 -18.50 19.35 -13.24
C CYS A 226 -18.75 20.79 -12.78
N PHE A 227 -19.94 21.33 -13.11
CA PHE A 227 -20.25 22.76 -13.00
C PHE A 227 -19.29 23.64 -13.81
N GLY A 228 -18.90 23.14 -14.97
CA GLY A 228 -17.94 23.69 -15.92
C GLY A 228 -17.01 22.60 -16.46
N PRO A 229 -16.39 22.84 -17.64
CA PRO A 229 -15.55 21.84 -18.27
C PRO A 229 -14.28 21.58 -17.48
N ILE A 230 -13.92 20.32 -17.32
CA ILE A 230 -12.64 19.90 -16.74
C ILE A 230 -11.54 20.10 -17.80
N THR A 231 -10.62 21.01 -17.52
CA THR A 231 -9.50 21.38 -18.41
C THR A 231 -8.23 20.62 -18.12
N GLU A 232 -8.08 20.09 -16.90
CA GLU A 232 -6.91 19.36 -16.43
C GLU A 232 -7.35 18.09 -15.70
N ARG A 233 -6.72 16.96 -16.01
CA ARG A 233 -6.92 15.73 -15.25
C ARG A 233 -5.90 15.66 -14.12
N ARG A 234 -6.35 15.59 -12.88
CA ARG A 234 -5.50 15.48 -11.70
C ARG A 234 -5.46 14.06 -11.14
N ILE A 235 -6.48 13.26 -11.41
CA ILE A 235 -6.60 11.88 -10.92
C ILE A 235 -6.85 10.93 -12.07
N HIS A 236 -6.11 9.84 -12.09
CA HIS A 236 -6.38 8.66 -12.92
C HIS A 236 -6.91 7.50 -12.09
N SER A 237 -7.92 6.81 -12.61
CA SER A 237 -8.21 5.44 -12.17
C SER A 237 -7.40 4.45 -13.02
N VAL A 238 -7.25 3.22 -12.50
CA VAL A 238 -6.68 2.12 -13.31
C VAL A 238 -7.43 1.94 -14.62
N TYR A 239 -8.76 2.12 -14.61
CA TYR A 239 -9.55 2.03 -15.83
C TYR A 239 -9.24 3.15 -16.81
N SER A 240 -9.24 4.42 -16.37
CA SER A 240 -8.97 5.55 -17.27
C SER A 240 -7.54 5.50 -17.82
N ALA A 241 -6.54 5.18 -16.98
CA ALA A 241 -5.17 5.02 -17.41
C ALA A 241 -4.99 3.85 -18.38
N SER A 242 -5.64 2.71 -18.14
CA SER A 242 -5.55 1.56 -19.03
C SER A 242 -6.09 1.86 -20.44
N LYS A 243 -7.16 2.65 -20.53
CA LYS A 243 -7.73 3.10 -21.80
C LYS A 243 -6.82 4.08 -22.52
N GLU A 244 -6.28 5.05 -21.80
CA GLU A 244 -5.46 6.10 -22.38
C GLU A 244 -4.09 5.59 -22.86
N PHE A 245 -3.43 4.73 -22.07
CA PHE A 245 -2.10 4.20 -22.38
C PHE A 245 -2.11 2.85 -23.13
N GLY A 246 -3.28 2.29 -23.40
CA GLY A 246 -3.42 1.03 -24.13
C GLY A 246 -2.95 -0.20 -23.35
N LEU A 247 -3.09 -0.18 -22.00
CA LEU A 247 -2.72 -1.29 -21.13
C LEU A 247 -3.95 -2.11 -20.74
N GLN A 248 -3.77 -3.40 -20.47
CA GLN A 248 -4.84 -4.20 -19.86
C GLN A 248 -5.05 -3.80 -18.40
N PRO A 249 -6.30 -3.48 -17.94
CA PRO A 249 -6.57 -3.04 -16.58
C PRO A 249 -6.06 -4.00 -15.51
N LYS A 250 -6.21 -5.31 -15.72
CA LYS A 250 -5.71 -6.36 -14.81
C LYS A 250 -4.19 -6.31 -14.67
N ARG A 251 -3.47 -6.12 -15.80
CA ARG A 251 -2.00 -6.03 -15.79
C ARG A 251 -1.56 -4.78 -15.03
N LEU A 252 -2.13 -3.61 -15.34
CA LEU A 252 -1.79 -2.34 -14.69
C LEU A 252 -2.04 -2.41 -13.18
N ARG A 253 -3.22 -2.88 -12.74
CA ARG A 253 -3.52 -3.07 -11.31
C ARG A 253 -2.51 -3.97 -10.61
N ASN A 254 -2.19 -5.13 -11.23
CA ASN A 254 -1.26 -6.08 -10.61
C ASN A 254 0.14 -5.49 -10.46
N LEU A 255 0.59 -4.69 -11.42
CA LEU A 255 1.87 -4.00 -11.34
C LEU A 255 1.85 -2.93 -10.23
N LEU A 256 0.78 -2.14 -10.11
CA LEU A 256 0.61 -1.14 -9.06
C LEU A 256 0.61 -1.76 -7.64
N VAL A 257 -0.11 -2.88 -7.46
CA VAL A 257 -0.13 -3.60 -6.18
C VAL A 257 1.26 -4.14 -5.83
N ARG A 258 1.93 -4.81 -6.78
CA ARG A 258 3.24 -5.40 -6.55
C ARG A 258 4.34 -4.36 -6.31
N SER A 259 4.23 -3.20 -6.93
CA SER A 259 5.15 -2.08 -6.72
C SER A 259 4.87 -1.29 -5.44
N GLY A 260 3.86 -1.68 -4.66
CA GLY A 260 3.48 -0.97 -3.43
C GLY A 260 2.89 0.42 -3.65
N LYS A 261 2.53 0.77 -4.90
CA LYS A 261 1.89 2.05 -5.24
C LYS A 261 0.43 2.12 -4.78
N VAL A 262 -0.20 0.97 -4.65
CA VAL A 262 -1.54 0.81 -4.09
C VAL A 262 -1.55 -0.36 -3.10
N GLU A 263 -2.49 -0.30 -2.16
CA GLU A 263 -2.64 -1.31 -1.11
C GLU A 263 -2.93 -2.71 -1.68
N ALA A 264 -2.54 -3.75 -0.98
CA ALA A 264 -2.72 -5.13 -1.42
C ALA A 264 -4.21 -5.51 -1.60
N ASP A 265 -5.12 -4.96 -0.81
CA ASP A 265 -6.57 -5.16 -0.91
C ASP A 265 -7.17 -4.57 -2.20
N ALA A 266 -6.46 -3.66 -2.87
CA ALA A 266 -6.85 -3.14 -4.18
C ALA A 266 -7.02 -4.24 -5.24
N ALA A 267 -6.45 -5.44 -5.02
CA ALA A 267 -6.63 -6.59 -5.91
C ALA A 267 -8.11 -6.99 -6.08
N GLY A 268 -8.95 -6.78 -5.05
CA GLY A 268 -10.38 -7.05 -5.07
C GLY A 268 -11.27 -5.86 -5.47
N ARG A 269 -10.71 -4.65 -5.58
CA ARG A 269 -11.47 -3.44 -5.90
C ARG A 269 -11.73 -3.30 -7.41
N SER A 270 -12.81 -2.61 -7.78
CA SER A 270 -13.07 -2.22 -9.17
C SER A 270 -11.95 -1.32 -9.71
N TYR A 271 -11.58 -1.49 -10.96
CA TYR A 271 -10.56 -0.66 -11.65
C TYR A 271 -10.89 0.84 -11.66
N HIS A 272 -12.16 1.22 -11.54
CA HIS A 272 -12.60 2.61 -11.44
C HIS A 272 -12.31 3.24 -10.07
N ARG A 273 -12.13 2.42 -9.02
CA ARG A 273 -11.94 2.86 -7.64
C ARG A 273 -10.51 2.80 -7.14
N ILE A 274 -9.60 2.31 -7.97
CA ILE A 274 -8.17 2.35 -7.70
C ILE A 274 -7.64 3.58 -8.41
N VAL A 275 -7.31 4.62 -7.64
CA VAL A 275 -6.97 5.94 -8.14
C VAL A 275 -5.60 6.37 -7.66
N LEU A 276 -4.89 7.11 -8.50
CA LEU A 276 -3.62 7.78 -8.19
C LEU A 276 -3.62 9.18 -8.82
N ASP A 277 -2.67 10.02 -8.38
CA ASP A 277 -2.34 11.26 -9.07
C ASP A 277 -2.11 11.01 -10.56
N ALA A 278 -2.56 11.91 -11.41
CA ALA A 278 -2.51 11.72 -12.86
C ALA A 278 -1.07 11.65 -13.37
N THR A 279 -0.19 12.51 -12.87
CA THR A 279 1.23 12.55 -13.28
C THR A 279 1.95 11.28 -12.87
N GLU A 280 1.71 10.82 -11.63
CA GLU A 280 2.28 9.58 -11.11
C GLU A 280 1.78 8.35 -11.89
N MET A 281 0.47 8.28 -12.15
CA MET A 281 -0.13 7.18 -12.92
C MET A 281 0.37 7.17 -14.37
N GLU A 282 0.49 8.33 -15.00
CA GLU A 282 1.00 8.47 -16.36
C GLU A 282 2.45 7.98 -16.49
N ALA A 283 3.32 8.45 -15.59
CA ALA A 283 4.72 8.02 -15.55
C ALA A 283 4.81 6.49 -15.37
N PHE A 284 4.05 5.95 -14.40
CA PHE A 284 4.00 4.52 -14.14
C PHE A 284 3.45 3.73 -15.33
N ALA A 285 2.37 4.19 -15.96
CA ALA A 285 1.75 3.50 -17.08
C ALA A 285 2.65 3.47 -18.33
N LYS A 286 3.39 4.55 -18.60
CA LYS A 286 4.40 4.59 -19.67
C LYS A 286 5.50 3.56 -19.43
N GLU A 287 6.09 3.53 -18.23
CA GLU A 287 7.09 2.52 -17.88
C GLU A 287 6.53 1.09 -17.93
N ALA A 288 5.29 0.89 -17.46
CA ALA A 288 4.63 -0.41 -17.46
C ALA A 288 4.31 -0.92 -18.87
N LYS A 289 4.06 -0.01 -19.82
CA LYS A 289 3.85 -0.34 -21.22
C LYS A 289 5.09 -0.93 -21.86
N ASP A 290 6.25 -0.34 -21.58
CA ASP A 290 7.54 -0.74 -22.12
C ASP A 290 8.20 -1.87 -21.32
N ALA A 291 7.61 -2.28 -20.18
CA ALA A 291 8.16 -3.35 -19.36
C ALA A 291 8.13 -4.70 -20.08
N LEU A 292 9.28 -5.36 -20.10
CA LEU A 292 9.50 -6.66 -20.73
C LEU A 292 9.08 -7.80 -19.80
N SER A 293 8.37 -8.79 -20.32
CA SER A 293 8.13 -10.05 -19.62
C SER A 293 9.43 -10.84 -19.43
N SER A 294 9.44 -11.83 -18.52
CA SER A 294 10.59 -12.72 -18.35
C SER A 294 11.03 -13.39 -19.65
N LYS A 295 10.08 -13.73 -20.55
CA LYS A 295 10.38 -14.34 -21.86
C LYS A 295 11.07 -13.36 -22.80
N GLU A 296 10.57 -12.14 -22.88
CA GLU A 296 11.16 -11.08 -23.72
C GLU A 296 12.52 -10.65 -23.16
N THR A 297 12.68 -10.60 -21.85
CA THR A 297 13.96 -10.28 -21.19
C THR A 297 15.02 -11.34 -21.49
N VAL A 298 14.67 -12.62 -21.43
CA VAL A 298 15.56 -13.74 -21.82
C VAL A 298 16.01 -13.59 -23.27
N ALA A 299 15.08 -13.31 -24.18
CA ALA A 299 15.39 -13.10 -25.60
C ALA A 299 16.29 -11.85 -25.81
N ASN A 300 15.96 -10.72 -25.17
CA ASN A 300 16.74 -9.48 -25.30
C ASN A 300 18.17 -9.59 -24.73
N LEU A 301 18.36 -10.34 -23.64
CA LEU A 301 19.68 -10.55 -23.06
C LEU A 301 20.48 -11.67 -23.78
N GLY A 302 19.87 -12.41 -24.70
CA GLY A 302 20.49 -13.62 -25.26
C GLY A 302 20.86 -14.62 -24.15
N ALA A 303 19.94 -14.82 -23.18
CA ALA A 303 20.19 -15.61 -21.98
C ALA A 303 19.27 -16.85 -21.93
N GLU A 304 19.59 -17.79 -21.05
CA GLU A 304 18.67 -18.85 -20.64
C GLU A 304 17.83 -18.41 -19.42
N ARG A 305 16.68 -19.04 -19.20
CA ARG A 305 15.82 -18.72 -18.05
C ARG A 305 16.52 -18.88 -16.70
N SER A 306 17.37 -19.90 -16.56
CA SER A 306 18.20 -20.14 -15.37
C SER A 306 19.24 -19.03 -15.13
N GLN A 307 19.76 -18.45 -16.23
CA GLN A 307 20.69 -17.33 -16.16
C GLN A 307 19.98 -16.07 -15.71
N LEU A 308 18.79 -15.77 -16.27
CA LEU A 308 17.99 -14.64 -15.83
C LEU A 308 17.62 -14.76 -14.34
N ALA A 309 17.18 -15.93 -13.88
CA ALA A 309 16.92 -16.17 -12.46
C ALA A 309 18.13 -15.82 -11.59
N SER A 310 19.31 -16.30 -11.98
CA SER A 310 20.54 -16.04 -11.23
C SER A 310 20.98 -14.56 -11.28
N ILE A 311 20.72 -13.86 -12.38
CA ILE A 311 20.99 -12.41 -12.54
C ILE A 311 20.09 -11.60 -11.59
N VAL A 312 18.82 -12.00 -11.48
CA VAL A 312 17.85 -11.39 -10.55
C VAL A 312 18.24 -11.68 -9.09
N ASP A 313 18.54 -12.94 -8.75
CA ASP A 313 18.96 -13.36 -7.41
C ASP A 313 20.23 -12.62 -6.94
N CYS A 314 21.13 -12.31 -7.88
CA CYS A 314 22.33 -11.53 -7.59
C CYS A 314 22.08 -10.01 -7.56
N GLY A 315 20.87 -9.55 -7.80
CA GLY A 315 20.49 -8.11 -7.77
C GLY A 315 21.11 -7.26 -8.90
N ILE A 316 21.54 -7.90 -10.01
CA ILE A 316 22.05 -7.20 -11.19
C ILE A 316 20.90 -6.60 -12.00
N LEU A 317 19.81 -7.34 -12.10
CA LEU A 317 18.55 -6.89 -12.69
C LEU A 317 17.46 -7.04 -11.65
N ARG A 318 16.72 -5.95 -11.42
CA ARG A 318 15.59 -5.96 -10.50
C ARG A 318 14.29 -6.14 -11.28
N SER A 319 13.30 -6.82 -10.68
CA SER A 319 11.97 -6.81 -11.26
C SER A 319 11.40 -5.40 -11.26
N PHE A 320 10.53 -5.10 -12.22
CA PHE A 320 9.86 -3.81 -12.35
C PHE A 320 9.18 -3.41 -11.02
N GLU A 321 8.56 -4.37 -10.37
CA GLU A 321 7.84 -4.20 -9.13
C GLU A 321 8.77 -3.81 -7.96
N ASN A 322 9.92 -4.44 -7.86
CA ASN A 322 10.90 -4.20 -6.78
C ASN A 322 11.76 -2.94 -7.01
N SER A 323 11.87 -2.48 -8.26
CA SER A 323 12.66 -1.28 -8.56
C SER A 323 11.98 0.02 -8.17
N ILE A 324 10.66 0.03 -8.00
CA ILE A 324 9.88 1.23 -7.64
C ILE A 324 9.74 1.37 -6.12
N SER A 325 9.64 0.26 -5.39
CA SER A 325 9.40 0.29 -3.94
C SER A 325 10.63 0.63 -3.08
N GLY A 326 11.81 0.82 -3.67
CA GLY A 326 13.04 1.12 -2.91
C GLY A 326 13.46 0.02 -1.93
N GLY A 327 12.75 -1.10 -1.93
CA GLY A 327 12.98 -2.22 -1.03
C GLY A 327 14.31 -2.91 -1.27
N ALA A 328 14.91 -3.43 -0.21
CA ALA A 328 16.04 -4.34 -0.29
C ALA A 328 15.69 -5.52 -1.21
N ALA A 329 16.67 -6.01 -1.94
CA ALA A 329 16.49 -7.23 -2.74
C ALA A 329 15.85 -8.31 -1.85
N PRO A 330 14.86 -9.08 -2.33
CA PRO A 330 14.27 -10.14 -1.52
C PRO A 330 15.39 -11.05 -1.02
N GLU A 331 15.38 -11.30 0.28
CA GLU A 331 16.28 -12.30 0.86
C GLU A 331 16.12 -13.58 0.06
N SER A 332 17.24 -14.11 -0.39
CA SER A 332 17.45 -15.26 -1.27
C SER A 332 16.36 -16.33 -1.16
N GLY A 333 15.60 -16.57 -2.22
CA GLY A 333 14.69 -17.71 -2.33
C GLY A 333 13.50 -17.60 -3.28
N GLY A 334 13.16 -16.45 -3.80
CA GLY A 334 12.06 -16.27 -4.74
C GLY A 334 12.49 -16.54 -6.18
N GLY A 335 12.36 -17.77 -6.65
CA GLY A 335 12.68 -18.13 -8.03
C GLY A 335 11.91 -17.29 -9.06
N LEU A 336 12.45 -17.15 -10.27
CA LEU A 336 11.87 -16.40 -11.38
C LEU A 336 10.44 -16.88 -11.66
N THR A 337 9.45 -16.03 -11.41
CA THR A 337 8.06 -16.33 -11.75
C THR A 337 7.74 -15.91 -13.19
N THR A 338 6.79 -16.58 -13.82
CA THR A 338 6.31 -16.24 -15.18
C THR A 338 5.64 -14.86 -15.24
N THR A 339 5.33 -14.30 -14.10
CA THR A 339 4.61 -13.03 -13.94
C THR A 339 5.51 -11.82 -13.67
N MET A 340 6.83 -12.02 -13.51
CA MET A 340 7.79 -10.92 -13.35
C MET A 340 7.94 -10.13 -14.63
N SER A 341 8.01 -8.81 -14.50
CA SER A 341 8.33 -7.88 -15.57
C SER A 341 9.61 -7.12 -15.23
N PHE A 342 10.30 -6.59 -16.24
CA PHE A 342 11.57 -5.88 -16.09
C PHE A 342 11.54 -4.59 -16.90
N ARG A 343 12.19 -3.54 -16.40
CA ARG A 343 12.31 -2.29 -17.15
C ARG A 343 13.13 -2.51 -18.41
N ALA A 344 12.59 -2.08 -19.54
CA ALA A 344 13.29 -2.17 -20.81
C ALA A 344 14.63 -1.41 -20.79
N SER A 345 14.70 -0.28 -20.10
CA SER A 345 15.92 0.50 -19.89
C SER A 345 17.03 -0.28 -19.19
N ASP A 346 16.69 -1.01 -18.12
CA ASP A 346 17.68 -1.77 -17.34
C ASP A 346 18.21 -2.96 -18.16
N VAL A 347 17.33 -3.63 -18.89
CA VAL A 347 17.70 -4.72 -19.81
C VAL A 347 18.58 -4.21 -20.95
N ALA A 348 18.22 -3.06 -21.54
CA ALA A 348 19.00 -2.42 -22.60
C ALA A 348 20.39 -1.99 -22.09
N GLU A 349 20.50 -1.48 -20.87
CA GLU A 349 21.77 -1.10 -20.26
C GLU A 349 22.68 -2.31 -20.06
N ILE A 350 22.18 -3.44 -19.54
CA ILE A 350 22.97 -4.67 -19.44
C ILE A 350 23.44 -5.12 -20.83
N ARG A 351 22.54 -5.13 -21.82
CA ARG A 351 22.87 -5.49 -23.20
C ARG A 351 23.94 -4.57 -23.79
N ARG A 352 23.83 -3.26 -23.58
CA ARG A 352 24.81 -2.26 -24.01
C ARG A 352 26.18 -2.53 -23.36
N ARG A 353 26.22 -2.74 -22.05
CA ARG A 353 27.45 -3.04 -21.31
C ARG A 353 28.11 -4.32 -21.84
N VAL A 354 27.33 -5.37 -22.05
CA VAL A 354 27.83 -6.62 -22.65
C VAL A 354 28.37 -6.38 -24.07
N LYS A 355 27.71 -5.51 -24.86
CA LYS A 355 28.16 -5.16 -26.22
C LYS A 355 29.47 -4.36 -26.22
N CYS A 356 29.66 -3.49 -25.24
CA CYS A 356 30.82 -2.59 -25.12
C CYS A 356 32.02 -3.25 -24.38
N LEU A 357 31.95 -4.54 -23.98
CA LEU A 357 33.04 -5.19 -23.31
C LEU A 357 34.29 -5.27 -24.23
N SER A 358 35.44 -4.97 -23.66
CA SER A 358 36.73 -5.29 -24.27
C SER A 358 36.88 -6.82 -24.33
N THR A 359 37.04 -7.36 -25.52
CA THR A 359 37.15 -8.80 -25.73
C THR A 359 38.53 -9.14 -26.26
N VAL A 360 39.03 -10.32 -25.89
CA VAL A 360 40.26 -10.91 -26.42
C VAL A 360 39.91 -11.92 -27.50
N ALA A 361 40.89 -12.29 -28.30
CA ALA A 361 40.73 -13.37 -29.28
C ALA A 361 40.32 -14.67 -28.57
N PRO A 362 39.34 -15.42 -29.11
CA PRO A 362 38.93 -16.69 -28.51
C PRO A 362 40.07 -17.70 -28.56
N SER A 363 40.25 -18.41 -27.46
CA SER A 363 41.20 -19.51 -27.33
C SER A 363 40.46 -20.83 -27.14
N ASP A 364 41.08 -21.97 -27.46
CA ASP A 364 40.46 -23.30 -27.42
C ASP A 364 39.94 -23.70 -26.03
N HIS A 365 40.51 -23.14 -24.96
CA HIS A 365 40.08 -23.41 -23.59
C HIS A 365 38.92 -22.51 -23.12
N PHE A 366 38.53 -21.50 -23.90
CA PHE A 366 37.43 -20.64 -23.56
C PHE A 366 36.08 -21.35 -23.75
N VAL A 367 35.24 -21.30 -22.72
CA VAL A 367 33.99 -22.04 -22.71
C VAL A 367 32.79 -21.13 -22.65
N ARG A 368 31.60 -21.65 -22.98
CA ARG A 368 30.35 -20.94 -22.81
C ARG A 368 30.09 -20.63 -21.34
N LEU A 369 29.35 -19.54 -21.03
CA LEU A 369 28.99 -19.14 -19.69
C LEU A 369 28.46 -20.30 -18.81
N ARG A 370 27.61 -21.17 -19.36
CA ARG A 370 27.06 -22.33 -18.65
C ARG A 370 28.14 -23.36 -18.25
N SER A 371 29.12 -23.58 -19.11
CA SER A 371 30.22 -24.51 -18.82
C SER A 371 31.20 -23.91 -17.82
N ALA A 372 31.51 -22.60 -17.95
CA ALA A 372 32.38 -21.90 -17.02
C ALA A 372 31.81 -21.93 -15.58
N VAL A 373 30.52 -21.67 -15.43
CA VAL A 373 29.80 -21.74 -14.14
C VAL A 373 29.91 -23.11 -13.48
N LYS A 374 29.76 -24.20 -14.25
CA LYS A 374 29.92 -25.57 -13.74
C LYS A 374 31.35 -25.83 -13.30
N MET A 375 32.35 -25.41 -14.11
CA MET A 375 33.76 -25.63 -13.81
C MET A 375 34.23 -24.85 -12.58
N ALA A 376 33.71 -23.63 -12.38
CA ALA A 376 34.05 -22.77 -11.23
C ALA A 376 33.13 -22.99 -10.02
N ASN A 377 32.11 -23.83 -10.14
CA ASN A 377 31.10 -24.09 -9.11
C ASN A 377 30.49 -22.79 -8.51
N CYS A 378 30.08 -21.88 -9.37
CA CYS A 378 29.54 -20.57 -9.01
C CYS A 378 28.15 -20.34 -9.64
N LYS A 379 27.47 -19.22 -9.33
CA LYS A 379 26.21 -18.86 -9.93
C LYS A 379 26.43 -18.04 -11.21
N HIS A 380 25.51 -18.14 -12.18
CA HIS A 380 25.54 -17.34 -13.40
C HIS A 380 25.61 -15.83 -13.13
N GLY A 381 24.84 -15.33 -12.16
CA GLY A 381 24.83 -13.92 -11.77
C GLY A 381 26.18 -13.46 -11.21
N GLU A 382 26.91 -14.32 -10.47
CA GLU A 382 28.27 -13.99 -10.00
C GLU A 382 29.20 -13.72 -11.19
N VAL A 383 29.16 -14.58 -12.22
CA VAL A 383 29.97 -14.41 -13.42
C VAL A 383 29.61 -13.18 -14.21
N VAL A 384 28.30 -12.96 -14.42
CA VAL A 384 27.79 -11.74 -15.10
C VAL A 384 28.24 -10.48 -14.37
N ARG A 385 28.19 -10.47 -13.03
CA ARG A 385 28.69 -9.35 -12.23
C ARG A 385 30.17 -9.11 -12.44
N LEU A 386 31.01 -10.16 -12.37
CA LEU A 386 32.45 -10.04 -12.60
C LEU A 386 32.76 -9.49 -13.99
N ILE A 387 32.01 -9.92 -15.00
CA ILE A 387 32.13 -9.41 -16.38
C ILE A 387 31.74 -7.93 -16.44
N LEU A 388 30.56 -7.57 -15.90
CA LEU A 388 30.09 -6.19 -15.91
C LEU A 388 30.99 -5.24 -15.09
N ASP A 389 31.59 -5.72 -14.01
CA ASP A 389 32.55 -4.96 -13.20
C ASP A 389 33.95 -4.87 -13.83
N GLY A 390 34.19 -5.49 -15.00
CA GLY A 390 35.47 -5.50 -15.70
C GLY A 390 36.57 -6.29 -14.98
N LYS A 391 36.17 -7.16 -14.03
CA LYS A 391 37.14 -7.99 -13.27
C LYS A 391 37.66 -9.17 -14.06
N LEU A 392 36.85 -9.76 -14.93
CA LEU A 392 37.28 -10.77 -15.87
C LEU A 392 37.84 -10.09 -17.12
N LYS A 393 39.13 -10.35 -17.40
CA LYS A 393 39.84 -9.77 -18.55
C LYS A 393 39.82 -10.69 -19.76
N ASN A 394 39.85 -12.00 -19.52
CA ASN A 394 39.86 -13.02 -20.56
C ASN A 394 38.43 -13.43 -20.96
N VAL A 395 37.72 -12.48 -21.58
CA VAL A 395 36.38 -12.67 -22.14
C VAL A 395 36.48 -12.51 -23.65
N ALA A 396 36.02 -13.50 -24.39
CA ALA A 396 35.91 -13.45 -25.85
C ALA A 396 34.43 -13.37 -26.27
N ARG A 397 34.23 -12.88 -27.48
CA ARG A 397 32.91 -12.86 -28.12
C ARG A 397 32.98 -13.60 -29.44
N ILE A 398 31.94 -14.38 -29.76
CA ILE A 398 31.78 -14.98 -31.07
C ILE A 398 30.82 -14.15 -31.93
N ASP A 399 31.14 -14.00 -33.21
CA ASP A 399 30.42 -13.13 -34.14
C ASP A 399 28.97 -13.55 -34.41
N ASN A 400 28.67 -14.84 -34.29
CA ASN A 400 27.35 -15.41 -34.57
C ASN A 400 26.43 -15.51 -33.35
N GLY A 401 26.73 -14.81 -32.24
CA GLY A 401 25.95 -14.83 -31.01
C GLY A 401 25.48 -13.46 -30.56
N GLU A 402 24.32 -13.41 -29.91
CA GLU A 402 23.78 -12.19 -29.29
C GLU A 402 23.84 -12.24 -27.76
N GLY A 403 24.09 -11.09 -27.15
CA GLY A 403 24.04 -10.92 -25.70
C GLY A 403 24.98 -11.86 -24.94
N LEU A 404 24.45 -12.47 -23.86
CA LEU A 404 25.24 -13.38 -23.01
C LEU A 404 25.59 -14.70 -23.69
N ALA A 405 24.83 -15.15 -24.67
CA ALA A 405 25.11 -16.38 -25.41
C ALA A 405 26.37 -16.26 -26.30
N ALA A 406 26.72 -15.05 -26.71
CA ALA A 406 27.94 -14.79 -27.50
C ALA A 406 29.23 -14.90 -26.70
N LEU A 407 29.16 -14.80 -25.39
CA LEU A 407 30.33 -14.73 -24.53
C LEU A 407 31.03 -16.08 -24.39
N ARG A 408 32.37 -16.03 -24.41
CA ARG A 408 33.27 -17.12 -24.08
C ARG A 408 34.20 -16.64 -22.98
N ILE A 409 34.43 -17.48 -21.99
CA ILE A 409 35.08 -17.10 -20.73
C ILE A 409 36.19 -18.06 -20.45
N ASP A 410 37.32 -17.55 -20.00
CA ASP A 410 38.40 -18.36 -19.46
C ASP A 410 37.96 -18.95 -18.10
N PRO A 411 37.80 -20.30 -18.02
CA PRO A 411 37.35 -20.93 -16.78
C PRO A 411 38.43 -20.91 -15.69
N TYR A 412 39.71 -20.76 -16.04
CA TYR A 412 40.81 -20.71 -15.08
C TYR A 412 40.85 -19.35 -14.39
N GLU A 413 40.79 -18.25 -15.15
CA GLU A 413 40.65 -16.91 -14.56
C GLU A 413 39.40 -16.83 -13.68
N LEU A 414 38.25 -17.36 -14.15
CA LEU A 414 37.01 -17.37 -13.37
C LEU A 414 37.17 -18.12 -12.03
N ARG A 415 37.90 -19.26 -12.03
CA ARG A 415 38.13 -20.02 -10.80
C ARG A 415 38.96 -19.25 -9.78
N GLU A 416 39.92 -18.46 -10.19
CA GLU A 416 40.69 -17.60 -9.29
C GLU A 416 39.81 -16.53 -8.65
N TRP A 417 38.96 -15.88 -9.42
CA TRP A 417 38.01 -14.88 -8.89
C TRP A 417 36.94 -15.47 -7.98
N THR A 418 36.55 -16.72 -8.19
CA THR A 418 35.51 -17.39 -7.39
C THR A 418 36.09 -18.20 -6.23
N ARG A 419 37.40 -18.30 -6.11
CA ARG A 419 38.08 -18.96 -5.02
C ARG A 419 37.68 -18.34 -3.67
N GLY A 420 37.26 -19.19 -2.75
CA GLY A 420 36.96 -18.77 -1.38
C GLY A 420 38.25 -18.57 -0.55
N PRO A 421 38.13 -17.96 0.63
CA PRO A 421 39.27 -17.82 1.54
C PRO A 421 39.80 -19.20 1.94
N ASP A 422 41.13 -19.31 1.95
CA ASP A 422 41.79 -20.52 2.43
C ASP A 422 41.67 -20.62 3.96
N HIS A 423 41.06 -21.70 4.39
CA HIS A 423 40.85 -21.95 5.84
C HIS A 423 42.00 -22.72 6.47
N ARG A 424 43.04 -23.12 5.71
CA ARG A 424 44.25 -23.86 6.16
C ARG A 424 43.99 -25.15 6.93
N CYS A 425 42.77 -25.64 7.00
CA CYS A 425 42.42 -26.88 7.65
C CYS A 425 42.67 -28.08 6.74
N HIS A 426 42.94 -29.23 7.34
CA HIS A 426 43.13 -30.47 6.61
C HIS A 426 41.82 -31.10 6.18
N SER A 427 41.68 -31.47 4.93
CA SER A 427 40.58 -32.32 4.44
C SER A 427 40.68 -33.71 5.07
N LEU A 428 39.56 -34.44 5.13
CA LEU A 428 39.59 -35.82 5.66
C LEU A 428 40.59 -36.71 4.91
N ARG A 429 40.81 -36.46 3.61
CA ARG A 429 41.82 -37.19 2.82
C ARG A 429 43.24 -36.88 3.26
N GLU A 430 43.54 -35.65 3.59
CA GLU A 430 44.86 -35.27 4.15
C GLU A 430 45.05 -35.87 5.56
N VAL A 431 43.99 -35.92 6.35
CA VAL A 431 44.00 -36.60 7.67
C VAL A 431 44.24 -38.10 7.53
N GLU A 432 43.64 -38.78 6.52
CA GLU A 432 43.89 -40.19 6.22
C GLU A 432 45.36 -40.45 5.93
N LEU A 433 46.01 -39.54 5.23
CA LEU A 433 47.43 -39.64 4.92
C LEU A 433 48.32 -39.37 6.14
N ALA A 434 47.94 -38.36 6.95
CA ALA A 434 48.73 -37.98 8.13
C ALA A 434 48.64 -39.02 9.27
N ILE A 435 47.51 -39.73 9.43
CA ILE A 435 47.30 -40.74 10.46
C ILE A 435 47.45 -42.18 9.90
N PRO A 436 48.03 -42.45 8.78
CA PRO A 436 47.94 -43.67 7.94
C PRO A 436 46.70 -44.53 8.25
N ALA A 437 45.53 -44.04 7.91
CA ALA A 437 44.23 -44.62 8.24
C ALA A 437 43.28 -44.62 7.03
N SER A 438 42.34 -45.54 6.99
CA SER A 438 41.28 -45.51 5.99
C SER A 438 40.20 -44.46 6.36
N ASN A 439 39.43 -44.05 5.39
CA ASN A 439 38.31 -43.13 5.58
C ASN A 439 37.35 -43.59 6.71
N ALA A 440 37.03 -44.87 6.76
CA ALA A 440 36.19 -45.44 7.82
C ALA A 440 36.80 -45.24 9.23
N VAL A 441 38.12 -45.34 9.37
CA VAL A 441 38.77 -45.10 10.66
C VAL A 441 38.73 -43.64 11.03
N VAL A 442 38.96 -42.70 10.08
CA VAL A 442 38.88 -41.25 10.34
C VAL A 442 37.46 -40.86 10.77
N HIS A 443 36.44 -41.37 10.09
CA HIS A 443 35.05 -41.14 10.48
C HIS A 443 34.75 -41.69 11.90
N ALA A 444 35.19 -42.92 12.19
CA ALA A 444 35.01 -43.49 13.53
C ALA A 444 35.72 -42.68 14.64
N LEU A 445 36.90 -42.10 14.34
CA LEU A 445 37.60 -41.21 15.27
C LEU A 445 36.82 -39.92 15.53
N ILE A 446 36.17 -39.36 14.50
CA ILE A 446 35.34 -38.15 14.63
C ILE A 446 34.05 -38.46 15.37
N GLU A 447 33.35 -39.54 15.05
CA GLU A 447 32.13 -39.97 15.71
C GLU A 447 32.31 -40.27 17.19
N ALA A 448 33.46 -40.82 17.56
CA ALA A 448 33.82 -41.10 18.94
C ALA A 448 34.46 -39.89 19.67
N ASP A 449 34.47 -38.72 19.08
CA ASP A 449 35.07 -37.46 19.61
C ASP A 449 36.57 -37.56 19.98
N HIS A 450 37.26 -38.52 19.43
CA HIS A 450 38.71 -38.63 19.59
C HIS A 450 39.47 -37.63 18.72
N LEU A 451 38.88 -37.27 17.53
CA LEU A 451 39.40 -36.29 16.62
C LEU A 451 38.30 -35.28 16.32
N LYS A 452 38.48 -34.02 16.68
CA LYS A 452 37.50 -32.98 16.45
C LYS A 452 37.51 -32.51 15.01
N SER A 453 36.36 -32.38 14.40
CA SER A 453 36.18 -31.83 13.06
C SER A 453 35.29 -30.60 13.06
N VAL A 454 35.50 -29.72 12.09
CA VAL A 454 34.66 -28.52 11.87
C VAL A 454 34.16 -28.53 10.42
N ARG A 455 33.01 -27.89 10.19
CA ARG A 455 32.51 -27.71 8.83
C ARG A 455 33.04 -26.38 8.29
N ARG A 456 33.77 -26.45 7.17
CA ARG A 456 34.30 -25.30 6.44
C ARG A 456 33.96 -25.42 4.97
N ARG A 457 33.82 -24.25 4.30
CA ARG A 457 33.58 -24.22 2.86
C ARG A 457 34.88 -24.46 2.11
N ASN A 458 34.91 -25.47 1.22
CA ASN A 458 36.07 -25.72 0.38
C ASN A 458 36.36 -24.50 -0.50
N PRO A 459 37.57 -23.95 -0.50
CA PRO A 459 37.93 -22.79 -1.30
C PRO A 459 37.65 -22.92 -2.80
N TRP A 460 37.89 -24.10 -3.36
CA TRP A 460 37.76 -24.39 -4.78
C TRP A 460 36.41 -24.97 -5.17
N LYS A 461 35.94 -25.98 -4.44
CA LYS A 461 34.67 -26.64 -4.72
C LYS A 461 33.45 -25.86 -4.19
N ARG A 462 33.71 -24.91 -3.28
CA ARG A 462 32.67 -24.01 -2.68
C ARG A 462 31.54 -24.76 -1.97
N GLN A 463 31.72 -26.05 -1.69
CA GLN A 463 30.80 -26.88 -0.93
C GLN A 463 31.26 -26.99 0.52
N MET A 464 30.31 -27.15 1.43
CA MET A 464 30.62 -27.41 2.83
C MET A 464 31.21 -28.81 2.96
N GLN A 465 32.35 -28.91 3.61
CA GLN A 465 33.05 -30.16 3.90
C GLN A 465 33.47 -30.22 5.36
N MET A 466 33.60 -31.43 5.87
CA MET A 466 34.25 -31.66 7.15
C MET A 466 35.77 -31.57 6.98
N VAL A 467 36.39 -30.82 7.89
CA VAL A 467 37.84 -30.61 7.91
C VAL A 467 38.33 -30.68 9.35
N VAL A 468 39.62 -30.92 9.53
CA VAL A 468 40.28 -30.95 10.82
C VAL A 468 41.24 -29.76 10.91
N GLU A 469 41.21 -29.04 11.99
CA GLU A 469 42.13 -27.91 12.22
C GLU A 469 43.57 -28.41 12.44
N PRO A 470 44.61 -27.68 11.97
CA PRO A 470 45.99 -28.11 12.09
C PRO A 470 46.40 -28.45 13.51
N ASP A 471 46.01 -27.63 14.47
CA ASP A 471 46.36 -27.83 15.89
C ASP A 471 45.71 -29.09 16.46
N GLU A 472 44.49 -29.40 16.04
CA GLU A 472 43.79 -30.60 16.48
C GLU A 472 44.43 -31.88 15.88
N LEU A 473 44.83 -31.84 14.60
CA LEU A 473 45.53 -32.94 13.99
C LEU A 473 46.91 -33.17 14.67
N ALA A 474 47.64 -32.08 14.96
CA ALA A 474 48.88 -32.12 15.69
C ALA A 474 48.68 -32.68 17.10
N ARG A 475 47.66 -32.24 17.84
CA ARG A 475 47.28 -32.79 19.13
C ARG A 475 47.02 -34.28 19.07
N PHE A 476 46.23 -34.72 18.08
CA PHE A 476 45.90 -36.13 17.92
C PHE A 476 47.16 -36.98 17.66
N ILE A 477 48.02 -36.57 16.72
CA ILE A 477 49.26 -37.29 16.38
C ILE A 477 50.26 -37.33 17.56
N SER A 478 50.36 -36.26 18.35
CA SER A 478 51.23 -36.23 19.54
C SER A 478 50.65 -37.04 20.69
N THR A 479 49.35 -37.25 20.77
CA THR A 479 48.69 -37.96 21.87
C THR A 479 48.50 -39.45 21.57
N PHE A 480 48.22 -39.81 20.31
CA PHE A 480 47.84 -41.16 19.96
C PHE A 480 48.66 -41.70 18.76
N VAL A 481 49.00 -42.96 18.81
CA VAL A 481 49.65 -43.67 17.69
C VAL A 481 48.93 -44.99 17.41
N SER A 482 48.74 -45.31 16.14
CA SER A 482 48.10 -46.56 15.75
C SER A 482 49.06 -47.75 15.85
N LEU A 483 48.52 -48.94 16.16
CA LEU A 483 49.30 -50.19 16.19
C LEU A 483 50.05 -50.41 14.86
N GLY A 484 49.40 -50.07 13.70
CA GLY A 484 50.04 -50.19 12.40
C GLY A 484 51.24 -49.24 12.23
N THR A 485 51.11 -48.00 12.71
CA THR A 485 52.22 -47.03 12.70
C THR A 485 53.36 -47.47 13.56
N LEU A 486 53.12 -48.05 14.75
CA LEU A 486 54.10 -48.60 15.62
C LEU A 486 54.81 -49.79 14.93
N ALA A 487 54.03 -50.71 14.37
CA ALA A 487 54.59 -51.87 13.65
C ALA A 487 55.51 -51.44 12.49
N HIS A 488 55.09 -50.42 11.72
CA HIS A 488 55.94 -49.89 10.63
C HIS A 488 57.19 -49.20 11.18
N ARG A 489 57.06 -48.37 12.19
CA ARG A 489 58.19 -47.63 12.81
C ARG A 489 59.28 -48.58 13.34
N HIS A 490 58.90 -49.70 13.95
CA HIS A 490 59.78 -50.64 14.56
C HIS A 490 60.09 -51.85 13.66
N ARG A 491 59.70 -51.83 12.38
CA ARG A 491 59.92 -52.90 11.39
C ARG A 491 59.49 -54.29 11.91
N ARG A 492 58.33 -54.36 12.57
CA ARG A 492 57.78 -55.59 13.13
C ARG A 492 56.33 -55.80 12.66
N THR A 493 55.82 -57.02 12.87
CA THR A 493 54.40 -57.30 12.60
C THR A 493 53.51 -56.70 13.66
N THR A 494 52.26 -56.30 13.31
CA THR A 494 51.28 -55.77 14.25
C THR A 494 51.00 -56.73 15.38
N ALA A 495 50.90 -58.04 15.11
CA ALA A 495 50.71 -59.06 16.14
C ALA A 495 51.95 -59.17 17.10
N GLY A 496 53.16 -58.96 16.58
CA GLY A 496 54.35 -58.93 17.37
C GLY A 496 54.43 -57.75 18.35
N ILE A 497 54.12 -56.58 17.85
CA ILE A 497 54.02 -55.36 18.68
C ILE A 497 52.93 -55.52 19.73
N GLU A 498 51.74 -55.96 19.35
CA GLU A 498 50.61 -56.13 20.28
C GLU A 498 50.93 -57.11 21.38
N ARG A 499 51.57 -58.25 21.10
CA ARG A 499 51.94 -59.21 22.10
C ARG A 499 52.95 -58.63 23.10
N ARG A 500 53.89 -57.81 22.65
CA ARG A 500 54.86 -57.13 23.56
C ARG A 500 54.19 -56.10 24.44
N LEU A 501 53.34 -55.27 23.91
CA LEU A 501 52.54 -54.25 24.69
C LEU A 501 51.70 -54.94 25.77
N ARG A 502 51.04 -56.05 25.43
CA ARG A 502 50.25 -56.84 26.38
C ARG A 502 51.10 -57.44 27.52
N LYS A 503 52.31 -57.83 27.28
CA LYS A 503 53.21 -58.37 28.30
C LYS A 503 53.59 -57.36 29.37
N VAL A 504 53.49 -56.07 29.08
CA VAL A 504 53.75 -54.95 29.99
C VAL A 504 52.48 -54.23 30.37
N GLU A 505 51.31 -54.87 30.18
CA GLU A 505 49.98 -54.39 30.50
C GLU A 505 49.56 -53.07 29.83
N ILE A 506 50.23 -52.69 28.71
CA ILE A 506 49.85 -51.53 27.91
C ILE A 506 48.68 -51.94 27.00
N LEU A 507 47.47 -51.45 27.30
CA LEU A 507 46.26 -51.69 26.54
C LEU A 507 45.99 -50.56 25.55
N PRO A 508 45.24 -50.84 24.47
CA PRO A 508 44.81 -49.78 23.56
C PRO A 508 43.99 -48.74 24.32
N ALA A 509 44.24 -47.47 24.08
CA ALA A 509 43.44 -46.37 24.61
C ALA A 509 42.00 -46.40 24.04
N PHE A 510 41.87 -46.77 22.78
CA PHE A 510 40.60 -47.02 22.11
C PHE A 510 40.78 -47.81 20.78
N ILE A 511 39.66 -48.30 20.23
CA ILE A 511 39.62 -49.00 18.97
C ILE A 511 38.63 -48.23 18.03
N ALA A 512 39.10 -47.79 16.87
CA ALA A 512 38.26 -47.12 15.88
C ALA A 512 38.24 -47.96 14.59
N SER A 513 37.04 -48.40 14.17
CA SER A 513 36.83 -49.26 13.00
C SER A 513 37.87 -50.41 12.91
N GLY A 514 38.05 -51.13 14.02
CA GLY A 514 38.99 -52.28 14.11
C GLY A 514 40.47 -51.92 14.25
N LYS A 515 40.86 -50.65 14.18
CA LYS A 515 42.23 -50.16 14.34
C LYS A 515 42.49 -49.76 15.78
N LYS A 516 43.53 -50.29 16.39
CA LYS A 516 43.90 -50.02 17.77
C LYS A 516 44.84 -48.82 17.86
N PHE A 517 44.54 -47.91 18.77
CA PHE A 517 45.30 -46.70 19.06
C PHE A 517 45.80 -46.75 20.54
N TYR A 518 47.02 -46.30 20.74
CA TYR A 518 47.71 -46.27 22.01
C TYR A 518 48.11 -44.83 22.35
N ARG A 519 48.14 -44.45 23.64
CA ARG A 519 48.69 -43.16 24.01
C ARG A 519 50.21 -43.17 23.83
N VAL A 520 50.72 -42.10 23.24
CA VAL A 520 52.15 -41.93 23.02
C VAL A 520 52.91 -41.94 24.35
N LEU A 521 52.37 -41.34 25.40
CA LEU A 521 52.97 -41.30 26.74
C LEU A 521 53.10 -42.68 27.36
N ASP A 522 52.11 -43.56 27.17
CA ASP A 522 52.17 -44.93 27.76
C ASP A 522 53.25 -45.81 27.09
N ILE A 523 53.66 -45.44 25.91
CA ILE A 523 54.63 -46.17 25.10
C ILE A 523 56.03 -45.54 25.17
N ALA A 524 56.15 -44.27 25.57
CA ALA A 524 57.40 -43.52 25.55
C ALA A 524 58.52 -44.14 26.38
N ALA A 525 58.20 -44.86 27.46
CA ALA A 525 59.16 -45.57 28.32
C ALA A 525 59.47 -47.01 27.86
N PHE A 526 58.83 -47.44 26.73
CA PHE A 526 58.94 -48.83 26.30
C PHE A 526 59.93 -48.99 25.13
N SER A 527 60.93 -49.81 25.33
CA SER A 527 61.87 -50.22 24.26
C SER A 527 61.31 -51.39 23.45
N PHE A 528 61.01 -51.12 22.18
CA PHE A 528 60.45 -52.10 21.23
C PHE A 528 61.46 -53.14 20.73
#